data_75fdb963b738a695736f8efa4dd7a89f
#
_entry.id   75fdb963b738a695736f8efa4dd7a89f
#
_cell.length_a   1.000
_cell.length_b   1.000
_cell.length_c   1.000
_cell.angle_alpha   90.00
_cell.angle_beta   90.00
_cell.angle_gamma   90.00
#
_symmetry.space_group_name_H-M   'P 1'
#
loop_
_entity.id
_entity.type
_entity.pdbx_description
1 polymer ?
#
loop_
_entity_poly.entity_id
_entity_poly.type
_entity_poly.pdbx_seq_one_letter_code
_entity_poly.pdbx_strand_id
1 'polypeptide(L)'
;WAKFLDQNNDPASNPPWGKLIALDITSGKIIWDKKIGKVLPNEDENNMTGTINYGGLALTGGDVIFSTGTPDNFIYAINSINGEVIWSFEMDSAGSAPPILYEIDGKQYVSIVSTGGYGEFFGEYKSKGSSLYTFSIQ
;
A
#
# COMPACT_ATOMS: atom_id res chain seq x y z
N TRP A 1 -16.77 0.82 -18.60
CA TRP A 1 -16.36 0.18 -17.35
C TRP A 1 -17.37 0.52 -16.26
N ALA A 2 -18.00 -0.49 -15.66
CA ALA A 2 -18.86 -0.32 -14.50
C ALA A 2 -18.28 -1.19 -13.38
N LYS A 3 -18.19 -0.64 -12.16
CA LYS A 3 -17.85 -1.41 -10.97
C LYS A 3 -19.06 -2.22 -10.55
N PHE A 4 -18.84 -3.45 -10.15
CA PHE A 4 -19.87 -4.26 -9.51
C PHE A 4 -19.80 -3.99 -8.00
N LEU A 5 -20.67 -3.09 -7.56
CA LEU A 5 -20.74 -2.61 -6.17
C LEU A 5 -22.07 -3.02 -5.54
N ASP A 6 -22.06 -3.14 -4.23
CA ASP A 6 -23.25 -3.31 -3.43
C ASP A 6 -23.97 -1.96 -3.16
N GLN A 7 -25.01 -1.98 -2.34
CA GLN A 7 -25.82 -0.81 -1.98
C GLN A 7 -25.06 0.24 -1.14
N ASN A 8 -23.92 -0.13 -0.56
CA ASN A 8 -23.07 0.76 0.24
C ASN A 8 -21.89 1.32 -0.58
N ASN A 9 -21.83 1.01 -1.88
CA ASN A 9 -20.71 1.26 -2.77
C ASN A 9 -19.43 0.47 -2.46
N ASP A 10 -19.52 -0.61 -1.72
CA ASP A 10 -18.45 -1.56 -1.50
C ASP A 10 -18.38 -2.58 -2.65
N PRO A 11 -17.23 -3.20 -2.92
CA PRO A 11 -17.16 -4.28 -3.89
C PRO A 11 -18.18 -5.38 -3.54
N ALA A 12 -19.03 -5.77 -4.51
CA ALA A 12 -20.08 -6.78 -4.30
C ALA A 12 -19.52 -8.21 -4.22
N SER A 13 -18.35 -8.36 -3.65
CA SER A 13 -17.68 -9.62 -3.31
C SER A 13 -17.24 -9.57 -1.85
N ASN A 14 -17.11 -10.74 -1.24
CA ASN A 14 -16.61 -10.80 0.13
C ASN A 14 -15.14 -10.34 0.21
N PRO A 15 -14.74 -9.57 1.26
CA PRO A 15 -13.33 -9.26 1.50
C PRO A 15 -12.54 -10.57 1.78
N PRO A 16 -11.20 -10.54 1.66
CA PRO A 16 -10.37 -9.35 1.46
C PRO A 16 -10.33 -8.88 0.00
N TRP A 17 -10.35 -7.55 -0.19
CA TRP A 17 -10.31 -6.94 -1.52
C TRP A 17 -8.91 -6.61 -2.02
N GLY A 18 -7.92 -6.71 -1.15
CA GLY A 18 -6.50 -6.60 -1.51
C GLY A 18 -5.61 -7.36 -0.54
N LYS A 19 -4.60 -8.03 -1.09
CA LYS A 19 -3.61 -8.79 -0.32
C LYS A 19 -2.21 -8.55 -0.86
N LEU A 20 -1.25 -8.56 0.06
CA LEU A 20 0.16 -8.76 -0.24
C LEU A 20 0.49 -10.22 0.07
N ILE A 21 1.14 -10.88 -0.88
CA ILE A 21 1.42 -12.31 -0.79
C ILE A 21 2.90 -12.55 -1.00
N ALA A 22 3.55 -13.28 -0.09
CA ALA A 22 4.88 -13.80 -0.29
C ALA A 22 4.81 -15.25 -0.79
N LEU A 23 5.48 -15.49 -1.90
CA LEU A 23 5.50 -16.79 -2.57
C LEU A 23 6.94 -17.34 -2.63
N ASP A 24 7.13 -18.57 -2.20
CA ASP A 24 8.36 -19.30 -2.50
C ASP A 24 8.32 -19.76 -3.97
N ILE A 25 9.14 -19.13 -4.79
CA ILE A 25 9.17 -19.40 -6.24
C ILE A 25 9.71 -20.81 -6.57
N THR A 26 10.45 -21.44 -5.66
CA THR A 26 11.01 -22.79 -5.87
C THR A 26 9.96 -23.87 -5.66
N SER A 27 9.16 -23.71 -4.61
CA SER A 27 8.12 -24.69 -4.25
C SER A 27 6.72 -24.32 -4.72
N GLY A 28 6.51 -23.06 -5.13
CA GLY A 28 5.18 -22.50 -5.46
C GLY A 28 4.27 -22.32 -4.24
N LYS A 29 4.79 -22.43 -3.02
CA LYS A 29 4.00 -22.31 -1.81
C LYS A 29 3.90 -20.88 -1.33
N ILE A 30 2.74 -20.52 -0.82
CA ILE A 30 2.55 -19.24 -0.11
C ILE A 30 3.24 -19.35 1.24
N ILE A 31 4.17 -18.43 1.53
CA ILE A 31 4.86 -18.30 2.81
C ILE A 31 3.95 -17.59 3.80
N TRP A 32 3.40 -16.45 3.38
CA TRP A 32 2.39 -15.70 4.11
C TRP A 32 1.50 -14.91 3.15
N ASP A 33 0.30 -14.56 3.61
CA ASP A 33 -0.57 -13.58 2.98
C ASP A 33 -1.11 -12.60 4.01
N LYS A 34 -1.18 -11.32 3.67
CA LYS A 34 -1.68 -10.26 4.53
C LYS A 34 -2.59 -9.33 3.74
N LYS A 35 -3.65 -8.89 4.37
CA LYS A 35 -4.49 -7.83 3.82
C LYS A 35 -3.71 -6.52 3.81
N ILE A 36 -3.91 -5.70 2.80
CA ILE A 36 -3.27 -4.39 2.69
C ILE A 36 -4.26 -3.33 2.24
N GLY A 37 -4.15 -2.15 2.86
CA GLY A 37 -5.04 -1.03 2.64
C GLY A 37 -6.32 -1.07 3.48
N LYS A 38 -6.79 0.11 3.83
CA LYS A 38 -7.98 0.34 4.66
C LYS A 38 -9.11 0.83 3.78
N VAL A 39 -10.31 0.28 3.94
CA VAL A 39 -11.53 0.78 3.28
C VAL A 39 -12.21 1.79 4.19
N LEU A 40 -12.25 1.51 5.49
CA LEU A 40 -12.87 2.38 6.47
C LEU A 40 -11.82 3.16 7.26
N PRO A 41 -12.04 4.44 7.57
CA PRO A 41 -11.09 5.26 8.32
C PRO A 41 -10.73 4.72 9.70
N ASN A 42 -11.60 3.89 10.29
CA ASN A 42 -11.45 3.35 11.64
C ASN A 42 -10.83 1.95 11.67
N GLU A 43 -10.44 1.40 10.52
CA GLU A 43 -9.73 0.11 10.49
C GLU A 43 -8.33 0.29 11.05
N ASP A 44 -7.96 -0.53 12.03
CA ASP A 44 -6.59 -0.63 12.50
C ASP A 44 -5.75 -1.53 11.58
N GLU A 45 -4.44 -1.52 11.75
CA GLU A 45 -3.50 -2.30 10.92
C GLU A 45 -3.71 -3.82 11.06
N ASN A 46 -4.31 -4.28 12.15
CA ASN A 46 -4.58 -5.70 12.40
C ASN A 46 -5.91 -6.17 11.81
N ASN A 47 -6.79 -5.23 11.48
CA ASN A 47 -8.17 -5.51 11.08
C ASN A 47 -8.54 -4.93 9.71
N MET A 48 -7.56 -4.70 8.85
CA MET A 48 -7.78 -4.21 7.50
C MET A 48 -8.64 -5.18 6.68
N THR A 49 -9.59 -4.64 5.93
CA THR A 49 -10.36 -5.40 4.91
C THR A 49 -9.54 -5.66 3.65
N GLY A 50 -8.47 -4.89 3.47
CA GLY A 50 -7.72 -4.85 2.22
C GLY A 50 -8.47 -4.08 1.13
N THR A 51 -7.72 -3.44 0.28
CA THR A 51 -8.28 -2.70 -0.86
C THR A 51 -7.40 -2.88 -2.09
N ILE A 52 -7.95 -2.52 -3.24
CA ILE A 52 -7.16 -2.57 -4.48
C ILE A 52 -5.93 -1.67 -4.35
N ASN A 53 -4.86 -2.07 -5.03
CA ASN A 53 -3.59 -1.37 -5.02
C ASN A 53 -3.15 -1.11 -6.47
N TYR A 54 -2.89 0.15 -6.81
CA TYR A 54 -2.35 0.58 -8.10
C TYR A 54 -0.92 1.12 -8.02
N GLY A 55 -0.33 1.15 -6.83
CA GLY A 55 1.06 1.49 -6.64
C GLY A 55 1.98 0.31 -6.91
N GLY A 56 3.11 0.30 -6.27
CA GLY A 56 4.08 -0.78 -6.40
C GLY A 56 4.74 -1.09 -5.08
N LEU A 57 5.69 -1.99 -5.18
CA LEU A 57 6.50 -2.44 -4.06
C LEU A 57 7.95 -2.09 -4.30
N ALA A 58 8.68 -1.79 -3.22
CA ALA A 58 10.13 -1.72 -3.21
C ALA A 58 10.66 -2.53 -2.03
N LEU A 59 11.55 -3.49 -2.29
CA LEU A 59 12.14 -4.36 -1.29
C LEU A 59 13.58 -3.93 -1.01
N THR A 60 13.92 -3.78 0.26
CA THR A 60 15.27 -3.47 0.73
C THR A 60 16.07 -4.74 1.01
N GLY A 61 17.41 -4.64 1.04
CA GLY A 61 18.27 -5.73 1.50
C GLY A 61 18.15 -6.04 3.01
N GLY A 62 17.47 -5.20 3.78
CA GLY A 62 17.18 -5.38 5.21
C GLY A 62 15.79 -5.92 5.51
N ASP A 63 15.22 -6.70 4.62
CA ASP A 63 13.92 -7.35 4.79
C ASP A 63 12.72 -6.41 5.04
N VAL A 64 12.75 -5.20 4.47
CA VAL A 64 11.64 -4.26 4.52
C VAL A 64 11.05 -4.08 3.13
N ILE A 65 9.74 -4.30 3.01
CA ILE A 65 8.95 -3.98 1.82
C ILE A 65 8.27 -2.64 2.05
N PHE A 66 8.50 -1.68 1.17
CA PHE A 66 7.65 -0.48 1.09
C PHE A 66 6.54 -0.71 0.09
N SER A 67 5.29 -0.48 0.51
CA SER A 67 4.08 -0.62 -0.29
C SER A 67 3.29 0.67 -0.27
N THR A 68 2.77 1.07 -1.43
CA THR A 68 1.94 2.27 -1.59
C THR A 68 0.90 2.01 -2.68
N GLY A 69 -0.04 2.94 -2.87
CA GLY A 69 -1.02 2.86 -3.95
C GLY A 69 -2.37 2.29 -3.54
N THR A 70 -2.60 2.18 -2.24
CA THR A 70 -3.93 1.93 -1.69
C THR A 70 -4.70 3.25 -1.55
N PRO A 71 -6.02 3.26 -1.74
CA PRO A 71 -6.84 4.48 -1.67
C PRO A 71 -6.86 5.18 -0.30
N ASP A 72 -6.40 4.52 0.75
CA ASP A 72 -6.27 5.07 2.10
C ASP A 72 -5.13 6.08 2.27
N ASN A 73 -4.38 6.36 1.20
CA ASN A 73 -3.26 7.30 1.16
C ASN A 73 -2.02 6.92 1.98
N PHE A 74 -1.94 5.68 2.46
CA PHE A 74 -0.78 5.27 3.25
C PHE A 74 0.39 4.77 2.39
N ILE A 75 1.61 5.04 2.88
CA ILE A 75 2.79 4.23 2.61
C ILE A 75 3.01 3.32 3.81
N TYR A 76 3.22 2.04 3.54
CA TYR A 76 3.47 1.00 4.54
C TYR A 76 4.89 0.49 4.44
N ALA A 77 5.57 0.33 5.57
CA ALA A 77 6.77 -0.49 5.68
C ALA A 77 6.39 -1.82 6.33
N ILE A 78 6.72 -2.92 5.67
CA ILE A 78 6.24 -4.26 5.98
C ILE A 78 7.46 -5.17 6.10
N ASN A 79 7.53 -5.97 7.15
CA ASN A 79 8.55 -7.00 7.30
C ASN A 79 8.34 -8.09 6.24
N SER A 80 9.36 -8.32 5.40
CA SER A 80 9.25 -9.28 4.28
C SER A 80 9.20 -10.74 4.73
N ILE A 81 9.64 -11.04 5.95
CA ILE A 81 9.70 -12.40 6.47
C ILE A 81 8.32 -12.89 6.93
N ASN A 82 7.51 -12.01 7.55
CA ASN A 82 6.25 -12.40 8.18
C ASN A 82 5.03 -11.58 7.73
N GLY A 83 5.25 -10.53 6.91
CA GLY A 83 4.18 -9.66 6.40
C GLY A 83 3.57 -8.70 7.43
N GLU A 84 4.22 -8.49 8.57
CA GLU A 84 3.75 -7.53 9.57
C GLU A 84 4.06 -6.10 9.16
N VAL A 85 3.08 -5.19 9.33
CA VAL A 85 3.30 -3.75 9.17
C VAL A 85 4.14 -3.27 10.35
N ILE A 86 5.33 -2.75 10.06
CA ILE A 86 6.26 -2.24 11.07
C ILE A 86 6.25 -0.72 11.18
N TRP A 87 5.75 -0.05 10.16
CA TRP A 87 5.57 1.40 10.14
C TRP A 87 4.60 1.78 9.03
N SER A 88 3.88 2.87 9.24
CA SER A 88 3.01 3.48 8.22
C SER A 88 3.01 5.00 8.34
N PHE A 89 2.72 5.67 7.24
CA PHE A 89 2.58 7.12 7.19
C PHE A 89 1.46 7.50 6.23
N GLU A 90 0.56 8.38 6.66
CA GLU A 90 -0.52 8.91 5.83
C GLU A 90 0.00 10.09 5.00
N MET A 91 -0.10 9.97 3.69
CA MET A 91 0.25 11.02 2.73
C MET A 91 -0.97 11.88 2.40
N ASP A 92 -0.76 13.00 1.72
CA ASP A 92 -1.86 13.87 1.28
C ASP A 92 -2.75 13.22 0.22
N SER A 93 -2.21 12.26 -0.51
CA SER A 93 -2.90 11.52 -1.57
C SER A 93 -2.27 10.15 -1.75
N ALA A 94 -2.94 9.25 -2.46
CA ALA A 94 -2.39 7.94 -2.77
C ALA A 94 -1.12 8.03 -3.64
N GLY A 95 -0.15 7.18 -3.37
CA GLY A 95 1.06 7.03 -4.17
C GLY A 95 0.86 6.00 -5.28
N SER A 96 0.54 6.44 -6.49
CA SER A 96 0.21 5.56 -7.62
C SER A 96 1.44 5.00 -8.36
N ALA A 97 2.64 5.33 -7.92
CA ALA A 97 3.89 4.83 -8.47
C ALA A 97 4.64 3.95 -7.45
N PRO A 98 5.49 3.02 -7.90
CA PRO A 98 6.36 2.29 -6.99
C PRO A 98 7.27 3.24 -6.21
N PRO A 99 7.55 2.96 -4.93
CA PRO A 99 8.57 3.68 -4.18
C PRO A 99 9.95 3.51 -4.82
N ILE A 100 10.78 4.54 -4.73
CA ILE A 100 12.17 4.52 -5.19
C ILE A 100 13.08 4.40 -3.97
N LEU A 101 13.97 3.41 -3.99
CA LEU A 101 15.01 3.22 -2.98
C LEU A 101 16.34 3.70 -3.53
N TYR A 102 17.09 4.45 -2.74
CA TYR A 102 18.43 4.91 -3.09
C TYR A 102 19.27 5.17 -1.84
N GLU A 103 20.56 5.31 -2.03
CA GLU A 103 21.51 5.60 -0.97
C GLU A 103 22.34 6.82 -1.35
N ILE A 104 22.59 7.70 -0.39
CA ILE A 104 23.50 8.84 -0.50
C ILE A 104 24.37 8.84 0.76
N ASP A 105 25.68 8.81 0.58
CA ASP A 105 26.68 8.85 1.66
C ASP A 105 26.43 7.82 2.77
N GLY A 106 26.06 6.58 2.39
CA GLY A 106 25.79 5.48 3.32
C GLY A 106 24.43 5.58 4.03
N LYS A 107 23.60 6.56 3.68
CA LYS A 107 22.27 6.73 4.23
C LYS A 107 21.20 6.32 3.22
N GLN A 108 20.34 5.39 3.61
CA GLN A 108 19.26 4.89 2.77
C GLN A 108 18.05 5.85 2.81
N TYR A 109 17.45 6.03 1.65
CA TYR A 109 16.24 6.82 1.45
C TYR A 109 15.19 6.01 0.72
N VAL A 110 13.92 6.29 1.02
CA VAL A 110 12.78 5.90 0.22
C VAL A 110 12.00 7.14 -0.20
N SER A 111 11.74 7.27 -1.49
CA SER A 111 10.94 8.38 -2.04
C SER A 111 9.70 7.85 -2.74
N ILE A 112 8.60 8.58 -2.60
CA ILE A 112 7.31 8.27 -3.23
C ILE A 112 6.63 9.55 -3.72
N VAL A 113 6.08 9.48 -4.93
CA VAL A 113 5.24 10.54 -5.49
C VAL A 113 3.78 10.24 -5.12
N SER A 114 3.19 11.13 -4.35
CA SER A 114 1.79 11.10 -3.94
C SER A 114 0.99 12.03 -4.85
N THR A 115 0.28 11.47 -5.83
CA THR A 115 -0.48 12.25 -6.82
C THR A 115 -1.99 12.02 -6.73
N GLY A 116 -2.42 11.02 -5.99
CA GLY A 116 -3.80 10.56 -6.01
C GLY A 116 -4.12 9.90 -7.35
N GLY A 117 -5.17 10.34 -8.01
CA GLY A 117 -5.57 9.82 -9.33
C GLY A 117 -6.65 8.75 -9.30
N TYR A 118 -7.16 8.43 -8.13
CA TYR A 118 -8.22 7.43 -7.96
C TYR A 118 -9.63 8.03 -7.83
N GLY A 119 -9.77 9.36 -7.82
CA GLY A 119 -11.04 10.04 -7.50
C GLY A 119 -12.24 9.59 -8.32
N GLU A 120 -12.05 9.29 -9.60
CA GLU A 120 -13.11 8.76 -10.45
C GLU A 120 -13.42 7.27 -10.19
N PHE A 121 -12.47 6.53 -9.59
CA PHE A 121 -12.61 5.11 -9.36
C PHE A 121 -13.10 4.75 -7.96
N PHE A 122 -12.88 5.62 -6.97
CA PHE A 122 -13.12 5.31 -5.55
C PHE A 122 -13.99 6.32 -4.80
N GLY A 123 -14.71 7.18 -5.49
CA GLY A 123 -15.68 8.10 -4.87
C GLY A 123 -15.02 9.21 -4.06
N GLU A 124 -15.04 9.13 -2.73
CA GLU A 124 -14.70 10.25 -1.85
C GLU A 124 -13.22 10.43 -1.50
N TYR A 125 -12.31 9.62 -2.03
CA TYR A 125 -10.88 9.77 -1.77
C TYR A 125 -10.35 11.03 -2.48
N LYS A 126 -10.38 12.13 -1.77
CA LYS A 126 -9.98 13.45 -2.28
C LYS A 126 -8.45 13.52 -2.30
N SER A 127 -7.91 13.65 -3.50
CA SER A 127 -6.52 14.12 -3.66
C SER A 127 -6.41 15.55 -3.12
N LYS A 128 -5.48 15.77 -2.19
CA LYS A 128 -5.15 17.11 -1.66
C LYS A 128 -4.05 17.81 -2.47
N GLY A 129 -3.68 17.26 -3.61
CA GLY A 129 -2.61 17.75 -4.47
C GLY A 129 -1.55 16.70 -4.73
N SER A 130 -0.42 17.14 -5.28
CA SER A 130 0.72 16.27 -5.57
C SER A 130 1.90 16.65 -4.69
N SER A 131 2.53 15.66 -4.08
CA SER A 131 3.67 15.82 -3.18
C SER A 131 4.73 14.76 -3.45
N LEU A 132 5.98 15.10 -3.22
CA LEU A 132 7.09 14.15 -3.16
C LEU A 132 7.46 13.96 -1.69
N TYR A 133 7.28 12.77 -1.17
CA TYR A 133 7.73 12.39 0.16
C TYR A 133 9.06 11.65 0.07
N THR A 134 9.97 11.99 0.97
CA THR A 134 11.24 11.28 1.12
C THR A 134 11.48 10.99 2.59
N PHE A 135 11.72 9.74 2.90
CA PHE A 135 12.00 9.25 4.25
C PHE A 135 13.40 8.67 4.30
N SER A 136 14.01 8.73 5.47
CA SER A 136 15.29 8.07 5.75
C SER A 136 15.31 7.53 7.17
N ILE A 137 16.00 6.43 7.37
CA ILE A 137 16.31 5.90 8.69
C ILE A 137 17.42 6.78 9.29
N GLN A 138 17.22 7.22 10.53
CA GLN A 138 18.25 7.95 11.30
C GLN A 138 19.07 6.98 12.12
#